data_65eaa5fca60411dfc9cd5c45faa4fbbe
#
_entry.id   65eaa5fca60411dfc9cd5c45faa4fbbe
#
_cell.length_a   1.000
_cell.length_b   1.000
_cell.length_c   1.000
_cell.angle_alpha   90.00
_cell.angle_beta   90.00
_cell.angle_gamma   90.00
#
_symmetry.space_group_name_H-M   'P 1'
#
loop_
_entity.id
_entity.type
_entity.pdbx_description
1 polymer ?
#
loop_
_entity_poly.entity_id
_entity_poly.type
_entity_poly.pdbx_seq_one_letter_code
_entity_poly.pdbx_strand_id
1 'polypeptide(L)'
;LRGFVTKAGISPATLVFMALRNVNPHVIMDARIMAVQAGLTDVTPQGLEAHYLSGGNVRRIVQSLIAAHRAKIDLNWFTASAIDLAGRNVLEAVQTSVNPKVIDCPDPRRGGRKTLDGISQDGIQLKARARVTVRTNLAQLVGGATEETIIARVGEGIVSAIGSSRSHKEVLANPQLIARAVLAKGLDSQTAFEIVSIDIADVDVGENVGARLQADQAEADVRVARAKAEERRAMAVANEQEMKAVTIENLAHVVLAEAEVPLALADAFRQGSLRSSSSS
;
A
#
# COMPACT_ATOMS: atom_id res chain seq x y z
N LEU A 1 25.83 0.51 52.29
CA LEU A 1 27.27 0.72 52.15
C LEU A 1 27.69 1.07 50.71
N ARG A 2 27.22 0.37 49.67
CA ARG A 2 27.60 0.64 48.27
C ARG A 2 27.23 2.06 47.78
N GLY A 3 26.06 2.61 48.13
CA GLY A 3 25.63 3.96 47.73
C GLY A 3 26.43 5.10 48.38
N PHE A 4 27.04 4.87 49.54
CA PHE A 4 27.84 5.87 50.26
C PHE A 4 29.24 6.00 49.67
N VAL A 5 29.81 4.88 49.25
CA VAL A 5 31.17 4.84 48.66
C VAL A 5 31.23 5.45 47.26
N THR A 6 30.10 5.41 46.53
CA THR A 6 30.01 5.86 45.11
C THR A 6 29.54 7.30 44.94
N LYS A 7 29.38 8.12 46.01
CA LYS A 7 28.82 9.50 45.92
C LYS A 7 27.45 9.58 45.22
N ALA A 8 26.64 8.51 45.30
CA ALA A 8 25.36 8.45 44.60
C ALA A 8 24.29 9.44 45.13
N GLY A 9 24.57 10.09 46.28
CA GLY A 9 23.79 11.19 46.84
C GLY A 9 22.38 10.78 47.31
N ILE A 10 22.12 9.50 47.60
CA ILE A 10 20.85 9.00 48.10
C ILE A 10 20.91 8.86 49.62
N SER A 11 20.07 9.59 50.36
CA SER A 11 19.97 9.52 51.80
C SER A 11 19.30 8.18 52.24
N PRO A 12 19.68 7.59 53.38
CA PRO A 12 18.97 6.42 53.93
C PRO A 12 17.49 6.65 54.16
N ALA A 13 17.10 7.86 54.54
CA ALA A 13 15.69 8.24 54.68
C ALA A 13 14.92 8.14 53.35
N THR A 14 15.53 8.54 52.25
CA THR A 14 14.93 8.44 50.92
C THR A 14 14.63 7.01 50.51
N LEU A 15 15.50 6.07 50.89
CA LEU A 15 15.31 4.62 50.62
C LEU A 15 14.09 4.05 51.35
N VAL A 16 13.86 4.51 52.60
CA VAL A 16 12.66 4.11 53.37
C VAL A 16 11.37 4.68 52.72
N PHE A 17 11.42 5.95 52.29
CA PHE A 17 10.26 6.54 51.61
C PHE A 17 9.97 5.90 50.24
N MET A 18 11.01 5.47 49.51
CA MET A 18 10.82 4.70 48.26
C MET A 18 10.12 3.36 48.51
N ALA A 19 10.53 2.65 49.58
CA ALA A 19 9.87 1.41 49.95
C ALA A 19 8.39 1.58 50.31
N LEU A 20 8.04 2.68 51.02
CA LEU A 20 6.65 3.03 51.33
C LEU A 20 5.82 3.35 50.10
N ARG A 21 6.45 3.86 49.01
CA ARG A 21 5.79 4.18 47.74
C ARG A 21 5.77 2.99 46.77
N ASN A 22 6.11 1.79 47.22
CA ASN A 22 6.15 0.59 46.39
C ASN A 22 7.20 0.64 45.26
N VAL A 23 8.25 1.43 45.44
CA VAL A 23 9.41 1.54 44.55
C VAL A 23 10.52 0.62 45.04
N ASN A 24 11.11 -0.19 44.17
CA ASN A 24 12.24 -1.04 44.57
C ASN A 24 13.53 -0.21 44.71
N PRO A 25 14.04 0.02 45.97
CA PRO A 25 15.16 0.90 46.20
C PRO A 25 16.46 0.37 45.55
N HIS A 26 16.61 -0.95 45.39
CA HIS A 26 17.80 -1.56 44.78
C HIS A 26 17.91 -1.17 43.30
N VAL A 27 16.79 -1.17 42.54
CA VAL A 27 16.77 -0.80 41.13
C VAL A 27 17.20 0.65 40.93
N ILE A 28 16.64 1.56 41.75
CA ILE A 28 16.96 2.97 41.70
C ILE A 28 18.41 3.25 42.07
N MET A 29 18.88 2.57 43.15
CA MET A 29 20.26 2.73 43.61
C MET A 29 21.27 2.23 42.58
N ASP A 30 21.07 1.03 42.03
CA ASP A 30 21.97 0.49 41.00
C ASP A 30 21.97 1.40 39.73
N ALA A 31 20.81 1.86 39.30
CA ALA A 31 20.68 2.78 38.16
C ALA A 31 21.43 4.12 38.43
N ARG A 32 21.26 4.68 39.61
CA ARG A 32 21.97 5.92 40.00
C ARG A 32 23.50 5.72 40.10
N ILE A 33 23.94 4.61 40.65
CA ILE A 33 25.37 4.28 40.68
C ILE A 33 25.95 4.20 39.28
N MET A 34 25.26 3.49 38.37
CA MET A 34 25.69 3.39 36.97
C MET A 34 25.76 4.78 36.30
N ALA A 35 24.76 5.64 36.53
CA ALA A 35 24.73 6.98 35.97
C ALA A 35 25.91 7.83 36.46
N VAL A 36 26.17 7.84 37.80
CA VAL A 36 27.28 8.60 38.39
C VAL A 36 28.64 8.10 37.91
N GLN A 37 28.81 6.79 37.82
CA GLN A 37 30.06 6.19 37.32
C GLN A 37 30.32 6.54 35.84
N ALA A 38 29.28 6.76 35.07
CA ALA A 38 29.36 7.20 33.67
C ALA A 38 29.48 8.72 33.51
N GLY A 39 29.45 9.51 34.60
CA GLY A 39 29.57 10.97 34.57
C GLY A 39 28.25 11.67 34.25
N LEU A 40 27.12 10.97 34.28
CA LEU A 40 25.81 11.55 34.04
C LEU A 40 25.27 12.22 35.30
N THR A 41 25.34 13.57 35.37
CA THR A 41 24.89 14.37 36.53
C THR A 41 23.37 14.62 36.49
N ASP A 42 22.78 14.67 35.31
CA ASP A 42 21.38 15.06 35.07
C ASP A 42 20.34 14.01 35.46
N VAL A 43 20.79 12.78 35.70
CA VAL A 43 19.92 11.67 36.12
C VAL A 43 19.68 11.73 37.62
N THR A 44 18.63 12.42 38.06
CA THR A 44 18.29 12.59 39.48
C THR A 44 17.60 11.35 40.06
N PRO A 45 17.76 11.07 41.40
CA PRO A 45 17.01 9.98 42.04
C PRO A 45 15.50 10.13 41.91
N GLN A 46 14.99 11.36 41.98
CA GLN A 46 13.56 11.67 41.85
C GLN A 46 13.05 11.35 40.43
N GLY A 47 13.85 11.67 39.38
CA GLY A 47 13.52 11.35 38.00
C GLY A 47 13.45 9.82 37.78
N LEU A 48 14.39 9.06 38.37
CA LEU A 48 14.39 7.59 38.31
C LEU A 48 13.17 7.00 39.01
N GLU A 49 12.80 7.54 40.21
CA GLU A 49 11.61 7.12 40.95
C GLU A 49 10.32 7.40 40.17
N ALA A 50 10.17 8.61 39.63
CA ALA A 50 9.01 8.98 38.82
C ALA A 50 8.87 8.09 37.58
N HIS A 51 9.96 7.80 36.88
CA HIS A 51 9.97 6.93 35.74
C HIS A 51 9.60 5.47 36.09
N TYR A 52 10.09 4.96 37.22
CA TYR A 52 9.76 3.65 37.75
C TYR A 52 8.25 3.54 38.04
N LEU A 53 7.68 4.56 38.71
CA LEU A 53 6.25 4.62 39.05
C LEU A 53 5.36 4.74 37.78
N SER A 54 5.88 5.36 36.73
CA SER A 54 5.19 5.43 35.43
C SER A 54 5.25 4.13 34.62
N GLY A 55 5.85 3.06 35.16
CA GLY A 55 5.95 1.76 34.50
C GLY A 55 7.13 1.65 33.51
N GLY A 56 8.03 2.63 33.49
CA GLY A 56 9.20 2.63 32.62
C GLY A 56 10.33 1.73 33.12
N ASN A 57 11.27 1.38 32.24
CA ASN A 57 12.42 0.54 32.54
C ASN A 57 13.64 1.39 32.89
N VAL A 58 13.79 1.71 34.17
CA VAL A 58 14.86 2.55 34.73
C VAL A 58 16.27 2.08 34.33
N ARG A 59 16.52 0.78 34.39
CA ARG A 59 17.84 0.22 34.05
C ARG A 59 18.16 0.41 32.58
N ARG A 60 17.19 0.14 31.70
CA ARG A 60 17.35 0.28 30.25
C ARG A 60 17.61 1.71 29.85
N ILE A 61 16.88 2.69 30.42
CA ILE A 61 17.12 4.11 30.16
C ILE A 61 18.52 4.55 30.55
N VAL A 62 18.96 4.20 31.76
CA VAL A 62 20.31 4.58 32.21
C VAL A 62 21.38 3.99 31.32
N GLN A 63 21.25 2.73 30.92
CA GLN A 63 22.15 2.10 29.96
C GLN A 63 22.13 2.82 28.60
N SER A 64 20.97 3.25 28.13
CA SER A 64 20.82 4.00 26.89
C SER A 64 21.50 5.37 26.95
N LEU A 65 21.31 6.09 28.05
CA LEU A 65 21.98 7.38 28.28
C LEU A 65 23.50 7.25 28.36
N ILE A 66 24.00 6.18 29.01
CA ILE A 66 25.44 5.87 29.07
C ILE A 66 25.97 5.59 27.65
N ALA A 67 25.22 4.80 26.86
CA ALA A 67 25.58 4.51 25.47
C ALA A 67 25.61 5.78 24.62
N ALA A 68 24.57 6.63 24.73
CA ALA A 68 24.48 7.91 24.03
C ALA A 68 25.63 8.85 24.40
N HIS A 69 25.93 9.00 25.70
CA HIS A 69 27.02 9.83 26.19
C HIS A 69 28.38 9.37 25.65
N ARG A 70 28.64 8.07 25.64
CA ARG A 70 29.85 7.49 25.05
C ARG A 70 29.97 7.68 23.55
N ALA A 71 28.84 7.64 22.87
CA ALA A 71 28.75 7.86 21.42
C ALA A 71 28.73 9.38 21.05
N LYS A 72 28.76 10.27 22.04
CA LYS A 72 28.65 11.74 21.88
C LYS A 72 27.35 12.15 21.18
N ILE A 73 26.26 11.42 21.43
CA ILE A 73 24.92 11.73 20.97
C ILE A 73 24.21 12.54 22.03
N ASP A 74 23.59 13.64 21.62
CA ASP A 74 22.78 14.48 22.51
C ASP A 74 21.44 13.81 22.79
N LEU A 75 21.36 13.11 23.91
CA LEU A 75 20.15 12.45 24.42
C LEU A 75 19.94 12.85 25.88
N ASN A 76 18.96 13.70 26.12
CA ASN A 76 18.62 14.13 27.45
C ASN A 76 17.69 13.11 28.17
N TRP A 77 17.60 13.25 29.51
CA TRP A 77 16.75 12.39 30.35
C TRP A 77 15.28 12.40 29.93
N PHE A 78 14.74 13.60 29.63
CA PHE A 78 13.32 13.74 29.30
C PHE A 78 12.96 13.03 27.98
N THR A 79 13.77 13.21 26.96
CA THR A 79 13.59 12.53 25.66
C THR A 79 13.72 11.02 25.82
N ALA A 80 14.72 10.55 26.54
CA ALA A 80 14.90 9.10 26.79
C ALA A 80 13.70 8.51 27.55
N SER A 81 13.20 9.23 28.59
CA SER A 81 12.00 8.81 29.33
C SER A 81 10.75 8.77 28.46
N ALA A 82 10.55 9.78 27.63
CA ALA A 82 9.40 9.85 26.71
C ALA A 82 9.41 8.68 25.71
N ILE A 83 10.58 8.34 25.17
CA ILE A 83 10.77 7.23 24.23
C ILE A 83 10.43 5.88 24.92
N ASP A 84 10.94 5.64 26.14
CA ASP A 84 10.70 4.41 26.88
C ASP A 84 9.22 4.25 27.29
N LEU A 85 8.58 5.34 27.77
CA LEU A 85 7.16 5.34 28.12
C LEU A 85 6.25 5.21 26.90
N ALA A 86 6.71 5.62 25.72
CA ALA A 86 6.04 5.34 24.44
C ALA A 86 6.18 3.86 24.00
N GLY A 87 6.83 3.01 24.83
CA GLY A 87 6.99 1.58 24.56
C GLY A 87 8.11 1.26 23.57
N ARG A 88 8.97 2.22 23.22
CA ARG A 88 10.09 2.00 22.29
C ARG A 88 11.38 1.67 23.04
N ASN A 89 12.25 0.89 22.38
CA ASN A 89 13.52 0.49 22.96
C ASN A 89 14.58 1.58 22.74
N VAL A 90 14.79 2.42 23.75
CA VAL A 90 15.79 3.52 23.71
C VAL A 90 17.21 3.01 23.45
N LEU A 91 17.58 1.87 24.02
CA LEU A 91 18.93 1.32 23.85
C LEU A 91 19.18 0.89 22.40
N GLU A 92 18.23 0.20 21.81
CA GLU A 92 18.29 -0.19 20.41
C GLU A 92 18.32 1.03 19.49
N ALA A 93 17.52 2.06 19.79
CA ALA A 93 17.50 3.30 19.06
C ALA A 93 18.86 4.02 19.04
N VAL A 94 19.52 4.11 20.20
CA VAL A 94 20.87 4.66 20.31
C VAL A 94 21.87 3.82 19.53
N GLN A 95 21.80 2.49 19.63
CA GLN A 95 22.68 1.59 18.90
C GLN A 95 22.52 1.74 17.38
N THR A 96 21.27 1.79 16.90
CA THR A 96 20.96 1.97 15.47
C THR A 96 21.28 3.38 14.96
N SER A 97 21.30 4.38 15.83
CA SER A 97 21.78 5.71 15.49
C SER A 97 23.29 5.76 15.21
N VAL A 98 24.07 4.92 15.93
CA VAL A 98 25.54 4.80 15.74
C VAL A 98 25.86 3.83 14.60
N ASN A 99 25.22 2.67 14.64
CA ASN A 99 25.42 1.59 13.68
C ASN A 99 24.16 1.42 12.84
N PRO A 100 24.16 1.94 11.59
CA PRO A 100 23.01 1.80 10.71
C PRO A 100 22.58 0.34 10.55
N LYS A 101 21.26 0.13 10.49
CA LYS A 101 20.64 -1.18 10.31
C LYS A 101 20.24 -1.36 8.85
N VAL A 102 20.46 -2.56 8.32
CA VAL A 102 19.98 -2.93 6.98
C VAL A 102 18.63 -3.63 7.11
N ILE A 103 17.66 -3.17 6.32
CA ILE A 103 16.30 -3.68 6.25
C ILE A 103 16.05 -4.17 4.83
N ASP A 104 15.54 -5.39 4.69
CA ASP A 104 15.15 -5.92 3.39
C ASP A 104 13.76 -5.38 2.99
N CYS A 105 13.62 -5.01 1.74
CA CYS A 105 12.38 -4.55 1.15
C CYS A 105 12.04 -5.38 -0.10
N PRO A 106 10.97 -6.20 -0.05
CA PRO A 106 10.06 -6.46 1.06
C PRO A 106 10.67 -7.31 2.17
N ASP A 107 10.10 -7.25 3.39
CA ASP A 107 10.56 -8.05 4.53
C ASP A 107 10.14 -9.52 4.37
N PRO A 108 11.09 -10.47 4.22
CA PRO A 108 10.79 -11.88 4.01
C PRO A 108 10.17 -12.57 5.24
N ARG A 109 10.30 -11.97 6.44
CA ARG A 109 9.85 -12.56 7.71
C ARG A 109 8.33 -12.45 7.88
N ARG A 110 7.67 -11.57 7.15
CA ARG A 110 6.24 -11.27 7.30
C ARG A 110 5.32 -12.10 6.40
N GLY A 111 5.83 -13.15 5.74
CA GLY A 111 5.02 -14.09 4.97
C GLY A 111 4.34 -13.49 3.74
N GLY A 112 4.75 -12.31 3.31
CA GLY A 112 4.23 -11.59 2.15
C GLY A 112 4.96 -11.94 0.84
N ARG A 113 4.82 -11.04 -0.12
CA ARG A 113 5.53 -11.13 -1.40
C ARG A 113 7.03 -11.08 -1.17
N LYS A 114 7.78 -11.94 -1.86
CA LYS A 114 9.24 -11.99 -1.76
C LYS A 114 9.92 -10.92 -2.61
N THR A 115 9.17 -10.29 -3.52
CA THR A 115 9.62 -9.29 -4.48
C THR A 115 8.65 -8.12 -4.56
N LEU A 116 9.14 -6.97 -4.96
CA LEU A 116 8.36 -5.81 -5.35
C LEU A 116 8.10 -5.91 -6.85
N ASP A 117 6.85 -6.01 -7.23
CA ASP A 117 6.45 -6.19 -8.62
C ASP A 117 6.03 -4.84 -9.19
N GLY A 118 6.75 -4.34 -10.20
CA GLY A 118 6.44 -3.14 -10.95
C GLY A 118 6.33 -3.44 -12.44
N ILE A 119 5.51 -2.68 -13.17
CA ILE A 119 5.36 -2.80 -14.62
C ILE A 119 5.94 -1.55 -15.25
N SER A 120 6.94 -1.70 -16.14
CA SER A 120 7.52 -0.61 -16.90
C SER A 120 6.57 -0.15 -18.02
N GLN A 121 6.84 1.02 -18.62
CA GLN A 121 5.96 1.58 -19.66
C GLN A 121 5.89 0.70 -20.94
N ASP A 122 6.87 -0.15 -21.17
CA ASP A 122 6.86 -1.14 -22.24
C ASP A 122 6.01 -2.40 -21.94
N GLY A 123 5.30 -2.41 -20.79
CA GLY A 123 4.39 -3.48 -20.41
C GLY A 123 5.05 -4.71 -19.81
N ILE A 124 6.35 -4.67 -19.52
CA ILE A 124 7.09 -5.79 -18.94
C ILE A 124 7.11 -5.65 -17.41
N GLN A 125 6.74 -6.72 -16.71
CA GLN A 125 6.83 -6.81 -15.26
C GLN A 125 8.29 -6.99 -14.85
N LEU A 126 8.72 -6.19 -13.87
CA LEU A 126 10.00 -6.32 -13.18
C LEU A 126 9.76 -6.68 -11.73
N LYS A 127 10.53 -7.63 -11.22
CA LYS A 127 10.51 -8.09 -9.83
C LYS A 127 11.80 -7.64 -9.18
N ALA A 128 11.71 -6.67 -8.27
CA ALA A 128 12.86 -6.09 -7.60
C ALA A 128 12.93 -6.50 -6.13
N ARG A 129 14.14 -6.59 -5.60
CA ARG A 129 14.43 -6.65 -4.17
C ARG A 129 15.42 -5.54 -3.83
N ALA A 130 15.15 -4.85 -2.74
CA ALA A 130 16.00 -3.78 -2.28
C ALA A 130 16.44 -3.99 -0.84
N ARG A 131 17.60 -3.46 -0.49
CA ARG A 131 18.09 -3.32 0.88
C ARG A 131 18.18 -1.86 1.22
N VAL A 132 17.58 -1.49 2.32
CA VAL A 132 17.52 -0.11 2.80
C VAL A 132 18.37 -0.01 4.05
N THR A 133 19.42 0.79 3.99
CA THR A 133 20.22 1.12 5.17
C THR A 133 19.60 2.32 5.87
N VAL A 134 19.19 2.14 7.10
CA VAL A 134 18.54 3.17 7.91
C VAL A 134 19.30 3.47 9.18
N ARG A 135 19.21 4.70 9.64
CA ARG A 135 19.72 5.19 10.90
C ARG A 135 18.56 5.76 11.72
N THR A 136 18.55 5.51 13.03
CA THR A 136 17.49 6.06 13.90
C THR A 136 17.72 7.55 14.14
N ASN A 137 16.68 8.35 13.94
CA ASN A 137 16.63 9.74 14.34
C ASN A 137 15.96 9.85 15.71
N LEU A 138 16.76 10.03 16.75
CA LEU A 138 16.30 10.07 18.15
C LEU A 138 15.33 11.21 18.43
N ALA A 139 15.47 12.35 17.73
CA ALA A 139 14.60 13.51 17.92
C ALA A 139 13.15 13.24 17.41
N GLN A 140 13.02 12.38 16.39
CA GLN A 140 11.72 12.03 15.79
C GLN A 140 11.20 10.66 16.25
N LEU A 141 11.88 10.02 17.21
CA LEU A 141 11.51 8.69 17.66
C LEU A 141 10.16 8.69 18.40
N VAL A 142 9.83 9.76 19.12
CA VAL A 142 8.51 9.94 19.74
C VAL A 142 7.55 10.48 18.69
N GLY A 143 6.50 9.72 18.37
CA GLY A 143 5.50 10.08 17.35
C GLY A 143 5.87 9.82 15.90
N GLY A 144 7.13 9.48 15.59
CA GLY A 144 7.55 9.11 14.24
C GLY A 144 7.07 7.72 13.82
N ALA A 145 6.89 7.53 12.53
CA ALA A 145 6.46 6.27 11.95
C ALA A 145 7.49 5.14 12.15
N THR A 146 7.02 3.90 12.15
CA THR A 146 7.82 2.70 12.40
C THR A 146 8.62 2.25 11.18
N GLU A 147 9.52 1.27 11.38
CA GLU A 147 10.28 0.59 10.33
C GLU A 147 9.36 0.08 9.19
N GLU A 148 8.18 -0.43 9.54
CA GLU A 148 7.18 -0.90 8.59
C GLU A 148 6.74 0.18 7.59
N THR A 149 6.55 1.39 8.08
CA THR A 149 6.16 2.53 7.24
C THR A 149 7.26 2.88 6.23
N ILE A 150 8.52 2.75 6.61
CA ILE A 150 9.64 2.97 5.69
C ILE A 150 9.66 1.88 4.63
N ILE A 151 9.54 0.61 5.03
CA ILE A 151 9.48 -0.51 4.07
C ILE A 151 8.35 -0.29 3.07
N ALA A 152 7.16 0.10 3.53
CA ALA A 152 6.02 0.36 2.67
C ALA A 152 6.27 1.54 1.70
N ARG A 153 6.75 2.68 2.21
CA ARG A 153 7.04 3.88 1.40
C ARG A 153 8.15 3.64 0.37
N VAL A 154 9.22 2.98 0.78
CA VAL A 154 10.31 2.63 -0.13
C VAL A 154 9.83 1.64 -1.19
N GLY A 155 9.06 0.62 -0.78
CA GLY A 155 8.46 -0.33 -1.72
C GLY A 155 7.57 0.35 -2.75
N GLU A 156 6.68 1.25 -2.33
CA GLU A 156 5.86 2.07 -3.21
C GLU A 156 6.72 2.98 -4.11
N GLY A 157 7.75 3.59 -3.54
CA GLY A 157 8.69 4.42 -4.29
C GLY A 157 9.39 3.65 -5.40
N ILE A 158 9.84 2.42 -5.13
CA ILE A 158 10.50 1.54 -6.11
C ILE A 158 9.52 1.14 -7.22
N VAL A 159 8.30 0.69 -6.86
CA VAL A 159 7.27 0.33 -7.84
C VAL A 159 6.91 1.53 -8.73
N SER A 160 6.76 2.71 -8.14
CA SER A 160 6.52 3.96 -8.88
C SER A 160 7.68 4.34 -9.80
N ALA A 161 8.93 4.15 -9.37
CA ALA A 161 10.11 4.43 -10.19
C ALA A 161 10.22 3.46 -11.37
N ILE A 162 9.93 2.16 -11.16
CA ILE A 162 9.85 1.16 -12.23
C ILE A 162 8.74 1.56 -13.23
N GLY A 163 7.55 1.93 -12.75
CA GLY A 163 6.44 2.35 -13.60
C GLY A 163 6.70 3.62 -14.41
N SER A 164 7.62 4.47 -13.96
CA SER A 164 8.04 5.67 -14.65
C SER A 164 9.14 5.42 -15.70
N SER A 165 9.79 4.25 -15.66
CA SER A 165 10.87 3.89 -16.58
C SER A 165 10.31 3.55 -17.96
N ARG A 166 10.96 4.08 -19.02
CA ARG A 166 10.49 3.88 -20.40
C ARG A 166 10.62 2.42 -20.85
N SER A 167 11.64 1.73 -20.39
CA SER A 167 11.90 0.34 -20.78
C SER A 167 12.51 -0.45 -19.64
N HIS A 168 12.11 -1.73 -19.55
CA HIS A 168 12.73 -2.70 -18.65
C HIS A 168 14.25 -2.80 -18.82
N LYS A 169 14.77 -2.62 -20.06
CA LYS A 169 16.21 -2.67 -20.35
C LYS A 169 17.00 -1.55 -19.68
N GLU A 170 16.40 -0.36 -19.56
CA GLU A 170 17.01 0.78 -18.87
C GLU A 170 17.18 0.48 -17.37
N VAL A 171 16.17 -0.11 -16.76
CA VAL A 171 16.20 -0.51 -15.35
C VAL A 171 17.22 -1.60 -15.08
N LEU A 172 17.31 -2.62 -15.96
CA LEU A 172 18.28 -3.72 -15.85
C LEU A 172 19.72 -3.24 -16.08
N ALA A 173 19.92 -2.31 -17.01
CA ALA A 173 21.25 -1.76 -17.28
C ALA A 173 21.75 -0.89 -16.11
N ASN A 174 20.86 -0.17 -15.43
CA ASN A 174 21.25 0.72 -14.33
C ASN A 174 20.20 0.76 -13.21
N PRO A 175 20.14 -0.25 -12.33
CA PRO A 175 19.21 -0.30 -11.23
C PRO A 175 19.35 0.86 -10.24
N GLN A 176 20.52 1.50 -10.19
CA GLN A 176 20.81 2.65 -9.33
C GLN A 176 19.96 3.88 -9.66
N LEU A 177 19.41 3.98 -10.87
CA LEU A 177 18.48 5.05 -11.23
C LEU A 177 17.22 5.00 -10.37
N ILE A 178 16.71 3.79 -10.09
CA ILE A 178 15.57 3.60 -9.21
C ILE A 178 15.92 4.07 -7.79
N ALA A 179 17.07 3.64 -7.25
CA ALA A 179 17.49 4.02 -5.90
C ALA A 179 17.59 5.55 -5.75
N ARG A 180 18.18 6.23 -6.72
CA ARG A 180 18.29 7.70 -6.75
C ARG A 180 16.93 8.38 -6.84
N ALA A 181 16.02 7.89 -7.68
CA ALA A 181 14.68 8.42 -7.82
C ALA A 181 13.86 8.28 -6.53
N VAL A 182 14.05 7.19 -5.80
CA VAL A 182 13.39 6.94 -4.52
C VAL A 182 13.95 7.83 -3.41
N LEU A 183 15.29 7.97 -3.32
CA LEU A 183 15.95 8.88 -2.37
C LEU A 183 15.55 10.34 -2.59
N ALA A 184 15.45 10.77 -3.85
CA ALA A 184 15.04 12.13 -4.19
C ALA A 184 13.62 12.49 -3.73
N LYS A 185 12.75 11.50 -3.44
CA LYS A 185 11.40 11.72 -2.92
C LYS A 185 11.34 12.05 -1.42
N GLY A 186 12.46 11.94 -0.68
CA GLY A 186 12.50 12.26 0.76
C GLY A 186 11.49 11.43 1.58
N LEU A 187 11.47 10.12 1.38
CA LEU A 187 10.47 9.21 1.98
C LEU A 187 10.63 9.02 3.49
N ASP A 188 11.75 9.48 4.07
CA ASP A 188 12.08 9.46 5.50
C ASP A 188 11.44 10.60 6.29
N SER A 189 10.78 11.55 5.62
CA SER A 189 10.10 12.65 6.31
C SER A 189 9.05 12.15 7.30
N GLN A 190 9.06 12.68 8.53
CA GLN A 190 8.16 12.31 9.63
C GLN A 190 8.28 10.83 10.07
N THR A 191 9.42 10.20 9.85
CA THR A 191 9.71 8.85 10.35
C THR A 191 10.74 8.89 11.48
N ALA A 192 10.74 7.83 12.30
CA ALA A 192 11.74 7.65 13.34
C ALA A 192 13.13 7.27 12.78
N PHE A 193 13.24 7.12 11.47
CA PHE A 193 14.45 6.66 10.79
C PHE A 193 14.80 7.58 9.63
N GLU A 194 16.09 7.70 9.38
CA GLU A 194 16.68 8.39 8.24
C GLU A 194 17.24 7.34 7.27
N ILE A 195 16.95 7.48 5.99
CA ILE A 195 17.45 6.55 4.96
C ILE A 195 18.87 7.00 4.57
N VAL A 196 19.84 6.13 4.83
CA VAL A 196 21.25 6.37 4.48
C VAL A 196 21.53 5.96 3.04
N SER A 197 21.10 4.75 2.65
CA SER A 197 21.23 4.25 1.28
C SER A 197 20.08 3.31 0.93
N ILE A 198 19.82 3.20 -0.38
CA ILE A 198 18.93 2.19 -0.96
C ILE A 198 19.75 1.45 -2.01
N ASP A 199 19.90 0.16 -1.81
CA ASP A 199 20.64 -0.72 -2.72
C ASP A 199 19.67 -1.72 -3.35
N ILE A 200 19.58 -1.70 -4.68
CA ILE A 200 18.79 -2.69 -5.40
C ILE A 200 19.62 -3.97 -5.47
N ALA A 201 19.16 -4.99 -4.75
CA ALA A 201 19.89 -6.24 -4.60
C ALA A 201 19.72 -7.17 -5.81
N ASP A 202 18.53 -7.16 -6.40
CA ASP A 202 18.17 -8.06 -7.49
C ASP A 202 17.02 -7.48 -8.30
N VAL A 203 17.06 -7.67 -9.63
CA VAL A 203 15.96 -7.28 -10.54
C VAL A 203 15.77 -8.40 -11.55
N ASP A 204 14.67 -9.11 -11.43
CA ASP A 204 14.26 -10.17 -12.35
C ASP A 204 13.20 -9.66 -13.31
N VAL A 205 13.20 -10.21 -14.54
CA VAL A 205 12.18 -9.97 -15.54
C VAL A 205 11.03 -10.95 -15.31
N GLY A 206 9.82 -10.43 -15.14
CA GLY A 206 8.60 -11.22 -15.03
C GLY A 206 7.89 -11.41 -16.36
N GLU A 207 6.56 -11.42 -16.31
CA GLU A 207 5.70 -11.63 -17.48
C GLU A 207 5.58 -10.36 -18.33
N ASN A 208 5.32 -10.55 -19.62
CA ASN A 208 4.92 -9.47 -20.52
C ASN A 208 3.41 -9.20 -20.35
N VAL A 209 3.06 -8.37 -19.38
CA VAL A 209 1.68 -8.02 -19.05
C VAL A 209 1.04 -7.21 -20.18
N GLY A 210 1.82 -6.39 -20.88
CA GLY A 210 1.37 -5.60 -22.03
C GLY A 210 0.87 -6.49 -23.18
N ALA A 211 1.62 -7.49 -23.56
CA ALA A 211 1.21 -8.45 -24.60
C ALA A 211 -0.02 -9.26 -24.19
N ARG A 212 -0.10 -9.67 -22.92
CA ARG A 212 -1.26 -10.39 -22.40
C ARG A 212 -2.52 -9.53 -22.42
N LEU A 213 -2.44 -8.28 -21.99
CA LEU A 213 -3.55 -7.34 -22.07
C LEU A 213 -4.04 -7.12 -23.52
N GLN A 214 -3.11 -7.00 -24.47
CA GLN A 214 -3.46 -6.90 -25.90
C GLN A 214 -4.17 -8.15 -26.41
N ALA A 215 -3.72 -9.34 -26.01
CA ALA A 215 -4.38 -10.59 -26.37
C ALA A 215 -5.79 -10.69 -25.77
N ASP A 216 -5.95 -10.36 -24.49
CA ASP A 216 -7.23 -10.34 -23.78
C ASP A 216 -8.19 -9.31 -24.43
N GLN A 217 -7.68 -8.15 -24.83
CA GLN A 217 -8.47 -7.12 -25.53
C GLN A 217 -8.93 -7.61 -26.90
N ALA A 218 -8.03 -8.21 -27.68
CA ALA A 218 -8.37 -8.77 -28.99
C ALA A 218 -9.44 -9.88 -28.87
N GLU A 219 -9.36 -10.74 -27.86
CA GLU A 219 -10.38 -11.75 -27.60
C GLU A 219 -11.71 -11.15 -27.20
N ALA A 220 -11.72 -10.09 -26.39
CA ALA A 220 -12.91 -9.35 -26.04
C ALA A 220 -13.55 -8.69 -27.28
N ASP A 221 -12.75 -8.08 -28.17
CA ASP A 221 -13.22 -7.46 -29.39
C ASP A 221 -13.84 -8.51 -30.35
N VAL A 222 -13.26 -9.69 -30.45
CA VAL A 222 -13.83 -10.81 -31.22
C VAL A 222 -15.18 -11.24 -30.63
N ARG A 223 -15.31 -11.33 -29.29
CA ARG A 223 -16.59 -11.65 -28.64
C ARG A 223 -17.67 -10.60 -28.92
N VAL A 224 -17.29 -9.32 -28.83
CA VAL A 224 -18.22 -8.21 -29.15
C VAL A 224 -18.63 -8.24 -30.63
N ALA A 225 -17.68 -8.48 -31.54
CA ALA A 225 -17.98 -8.58 -32.97
C ALA A 225 -18.92 -9.76 -33.28
N ARG A 226 -18.72 -10.92 -32.65
CA ARG A 226 -19.60 -12.07 -32.77
C ARG A 226 -21.02 -11.77 -32.25
N ALA A 227 -21.13 -11.15 -31.07
CA ALA A 227 -22.43 -10.76 -30.51
C ALA A 227 -23.19 -9.80 -31.44
N LYS A 228 -22.50 -8.81 -32.00
CA LYS A 228 -23.11 -7.89 -32.99
C LYS A 228 -23.51 -8.58 -34.28
N ALA A 229 -22.75 -9.58 -34.72
CA ALA A 229 -23.13 -10.36 -35.91
C ALA A 229 -24.38 -11.22 -35.66
N GLU A 230 -24.48 -11.87 -34.50
CA GLU A 230 -25.69 -12.62 -34.11
C GLU A 230 -26.91 -11.69 -33.94
N GLU A 231 -26.73 -10.52 -33.33
CA GLU A 231 -27.79 -9.50 -33.26
C GLU A 231 -28.31 -9.09 -34.64
N ARG A 232 -27.40 -8.80 -35.59
CA ARG A 232 -27.79 -8.49 -36.99
C ARG A 232 -28.49 -9.65 -37.68
N ARG A 233 -28.03 -10.92 -37.44
CA ARG A 233 -28.72 -12.10 -37.97
C ARG A 233 -30.12 -12.24 -37.38
N ALA A 234 -30.26 -12.09 -36.08
CA ALA A 234 -31.55 -12.15 -35.40
C ALA A 234 -32.52 -11.06 -35.94
N MET A 235 -32.01 -9.83 -36.11
CA MET A 235 -32.78 -8.74 -36.70
C MET A 235 -33.19 -9.05 -38.17
N ALA A 236 -32.28 -9.59 -38.97
CA ALA A 236 -32.58 -9.95 -40.34
C ALA A 236 -33.67 -11.04 -40.43
N VAL A 237 -33.57 -12.07 -39.55
CA VAL A 237 -34.60 -13.12 -39.46
C VAL A 237 -35.93 -12.58 -38.99
N ALA A 238 -35.92 -11.68 -38.00
CA ALA A 238 -37.14 -10.99 -37.52
C ALA A 238 -37.81 -10.19 -38.63
N ASN A 239 -37.03 -9.36 -39.35
CA ASN A 239 -37.54 -8.58 -40.50
C ASN A 239 -38.07 -9.48 -41.63
N GLU A 240 -37.42 -10.62 -41.92
CA GLU A 240 -37.91 -11.59 -42.88
C GLU A 240 -39.26 -12.18 -42.46
N GLN A 241 -39.43 -12.53 -41.20
CA GLN A 241 -40.71 -13.01 -40.67
C GLN A 241 -41.82 -11.94 -40.73
N GLU A 242 -41.46 -10.69 -40.37
CA GLU A 242 -42.37 -9.59 -40.44
C GLU A 242 -42.82 -9.33 -41.90
N MET A 243 -41.91 -9.32 -42.86
CA MET A 243 -42.21 -9.19 -44.27
C MET A 243 -43.09 -10.32 -44.80
N LYS A 244 -42.83 -11.56 -44.36
CA LYS A 244 -43.72 -12.70 -44.71
C LYS A 244 -45.13 -12.51 -44.15
N ALA A 245 -45.26 -12.02 -42.91
CA ALA A 245 -46.56 -11.76 -42.30
C ALA A 245 -47.31 -10.67 -43.05
N VAL A 246 -46.64 -9.55 -43.38
CA VAL A 246 -47.24 -8.45 -44.19
C VAL A 246 -47.63 -8.94 -45.58
N THR A 247 -46.86 -9.84 -46.21
CA THR A 247 -47.21 -10.41 -47.51
C THR A 247 -48.46 -11.28 -47.42
N ILE A 248 -48.62 -12.09 -46.39
CA ILE A 248 -49.80 -12.92 -46.14
C ILE A 248 -51.03 -12.02 -45.86
N GLU A 249 -50.87 -10.96 -45.07
CA GLU A 249 -51.93 -9.98 -44.79
C GLU A 249 -52.41 -9.28 -46.06
N ASN A 250 -51.48 -8.85 -46.90
CA ASN A 250 -51.82 -8.23 -48.20
C ASN A 250 -52.54 -9.22 -49.14
N LEU A 251 -52.10 -10.49 -49.17
CA LEU A 251 -52.81 -11.53 -49.93
C LEU A 251 -54.24 -11.74 -49.40
N ALA A 252 -54.42 -11.74 -48.09
CA ALA A 252 -55.76 -11.85 -47.49
C ALA A 252 -56.66 -10.68 -47.90
N HIS A 253 -56.11 -9.45 -47.90
CA HIS A 253 -56.85 -8.28 -48.39
C HIS A 253 -57.21 -8.39 -49.85
N VAL A 254 -56.35 -8.86 -50.73
CA VAL A 254 -56.62 -9.09 -52.14
C VAL A 254 -57.73 -10.14 -52.29
N VAL A 255 -57.70 -11.24 -51.61
CA VAL A 255 -58.72 -12.31 -51.65
C VAL A 255 -60.10 -11.76 -51.18
N LEU A 256 -60.08 -10.93 -50.11
CA LEU A 256 -61.33 -10.30 -49.64
C LEU A 256 -61.93 -9.33 -50.69
N ALA A 257 -61.07 -8.50 -51.30
CA ALA A 257 -61.51 -7.60 -52.35
C ALA A 257 -62.04 -8.35 -53.59
N GLU A 258 -61.34 -9.46 -53.96
CA GLU A 258 -61.85 -10.35 -55.08
C GLU A 258 -63.18 -11.00 -54.73
N ALA A 259 -63.43 -11.35 -53.46
CA ALA A 259 -64.70 -11.90 -53.00
C ALA A 259 -65.84 -10.88 -52.99
N GLU A 260 -65.54 -9.59 -52.81
CA GLU A 260 -66.58 -8.51 -52.91
C GLU A 260 -67.05 -8.28 -54.30
N VAL A 261 -66.29 -8.55 -55.35
CA VAL A 261 -66.68 -8.33 -56.76
C VAL A 261 -67.91 -9.16 -57.16
N PRO A 262 -67.99 -10.47 -56.94
CA PRO A 262 -69.19 -11.27 -57.24
C PRO A 262 -70.42 -10.85 -56.38
N LEU A 263 -70.17 -10.44 -55.13
CA LEU A 263 -71.25 -9.92 -54.27
C LEU A 263 -71.83 -8.63 -54.85
N ALA A 264 -70.98 -7.68 -55.24
CA ALA A 264 -71.39 -6.45 -55.89
C ALA A 264 -72.12 -6.67 -57.23
N LEU A 265 -71.66 -7.63 -58.02
CA LEU A 265 -72.34 -8.07 -59.27
C LEU A 265 -73.70 -8.68 -58.96
N ALA A 266 -73.84 -9.54 -57.97
CA ALA A 266 -75.10 -10.14 -57.57
C ALA A 266 -76.13 -9.09 -57.10
N ASP A 267 -75.60 -8.13 -56.30
CA ASP A 267 -76.49 -6.97 -55.86
C ASP A 267 -76.87 -6.05 -56.99
N ALA A 268 -75.98 -5.76 -57.94
CA ALA A 268 -76.32 -4.99 -59.13
C ALA A 268 -77.38 -5.67 -60.02
N PHE A 269 -77.29 -7.01 -60.05
CA PHE A 269 -78.25 -7.87 -60.74
C PHE A 269 -79.62 -7.81 -60.05
N ARG A 270 -79.68 -7.90 -58.74
CA ARG A 270 -80.92 -7.78 -57.93
C ARG A 270 -81.59 -6.39 -58.08
N GLN A 271 -80.75 -5.35 -58.16
CA GLN A 271 -81.21 -3.98 -58.27
C GLN A 271 -81.56 -3.58 -59.72
N GLY A 272 -81.42 -4.50 -60.72
CA GLY A 272 -81.72 -4.24 -62.09
C GLY A 272 -80.81 -3.21 -62.77
N SER A 273 -79.65 -2.95 -62.20
CA SER A 273 -78.71 -1.89 -62.64
C SER A 273 -77.84 -2.32 -63.83
N LEU A 274 -77.82 -3.66 -64.15
CA LEU A 274 -77.11 -4.18 -65.30
C LEU A 274 -77.96 -4.10 -66.53
N ARG A 275 -77.85 -3.00 -67.26
CA ARG A 275 -78.37 -2.93 -68.61
C ARG A 275 -77.36 -3.59 -69.58
N SER A 276 -77.82 -4.62 -70.28
CA SER A 276 -77.10 -5.11 -71.44
C SER A 276 -77.17 -4.05 -72.55
N SER A 277 -76.05 -3.38 -72.82
CA SER A 277 -75.95 -2.60 -74.05
C SER A 277 -75.89 -3.60 -75.21
N SER A 278 -77.03 -3.88 -75.82
CA SER A 278 -77.07 -4.47 -77.13
C SER A 278 -76.57 -3.42 -78.12
N SER A 279 -75.27 -3.51 -78.51
CA SER A 279 -74.76 -2.80 -79.66
C SER A 279 -75.34 -3.43 -80.94
N SER A 280 -76.05 -2.65 -81.61
CA SER A 280 -76.35 -2.91 -83.03
C SER A 280 -75.07 -2.82 -83.84
#